data_ad8eeeb6c11d15271aeb3ae7f1d0ecac
#
_entry.id   ad8eeeb6c11d15271aeb3ae7f1d0ecac
#
_cell.length_a   1.000
_cell.length_b   1.000
_cell.length_c   1.000
_cell.angle_alpha   90.00
_cell.angle_beta   90.00
_cell.angle_gamma   90.00
#
_symmetry.space_group_name_H-M   'P 1'
#
loop_
_entity.id
_entity.type
_entity.pdbx_description
1 polymer ?
#
loop_
_entity_poly.entity_id
_entity_poly.type
_entity_poly.pdbx_seq_one_letter_code
_entity_poly.pdbx_strand_id
1 'polypeptide(L)'
;WERSEVHETNPTMHVLVGDGATVVPGEKVVGAIDAAQEIIAAAAGTVRLSHPASIIVSRARVYPYQDEPIVVNGDRVRVGDDLADEGGIKSDIEGRVEIDLVRRQVRVIESYDFEAKMGAEAIKELLESLDLEQLEAELNEEMNSQSRHKRAKARKRLEITRAFLHSENKPEWMVLEAVPIMPPSLRPMVQVEGGRFATSDLNDLYRRLINRNNRLKKLMQQGAPEMIVRNEKRMLQEAVDALIDNGRRGSAVVHPGSDRPLRSLTDLLGGKQGRFRQNLLGKRVDYSGRSVIVVGPQLKLHQCGVPKRMALELFKPFLFKKLEERGIVSNIKSARKMLERYRDARDEVWDALEEVIKDRVVLLNRAPTLHRLGIQAFEPVLVEGQAIQLHPLVCEAFNADFDGDQMAIHVPLSVYSQSEARLQMLSSHNLLSPAHGNPNVQATRDIILGLYVLTQLHTGHRGIGAEFKTADDAIKAFDAGKVDLNSTITVAGKETSVGRLIYWFGGVDEALLAVEQHLIDMQDVVSVRVDGEIIETSPGRLFFARVVQETLEAGGDVPKDLLRYDTV
;
A
#
# COMPACT_ATOMS: atom_id res chain seq x y z
N TRP A 1 -36.12 -32.29 -21.38
CA TRP A 1 -36.27 -31.40 -22.55
C TRP A 1 -36.60 -32.23 -23.76
N GLU A 2 -37.69 -31.88 -24.41
CA GLU A 2 -37.96 -32.42 -25.74
C GLU A 2 -37.03 -31.75 -26.74
N ARG A 3 -36.36 -32.48 -27.60
CA ARG A 3 -35.55 -31.88 -28.66
C ARG A 3 -36.49 -31.22 -29.64
N SER A 4 -36.49 -29.88 -29.62
CA SER A 4 -37.42 -29.09 -30.39
C SER A 4 -36.71 -27.94 -31.07
N GLU A 5 -37.17 -27.60 -32.27
CA GLU A 5 -36.81 -26.36 -32.93
C GLU A 5 -37.83 -25.30 -32.54
N VAL A 6 -37.38 -24.21 -31.96
CA VAL A 6 -38.24 -23.08 -31.55
C VAL A 6 -38.07 -21.97 -32.56
N HIS A 7 -39.15 -21.62 -33.22
CA HIS A 7 -39.18 -20.52 -34.19
C HIS A 7 -40.06 -19.39 -33.66
N GLU A 8 -39.50 -18.19 -33.53
CA GLU A 8 -40.26 -17.00 -33.17
C GLU A 8 -40.96 -16.43 -34.38
N THR A 9 -42.26 -16.13 -34.25
CA THR A 9 -43.08 -15.55 -35.32
C THR A 9 -43.38 -14.08 -35.02
N ASN A 10 -43.32 -13.25 -36.07
CA ASN A 10 -43.72 -11.84 -36.01
C ASN A 10 -45.19 -11.67 -36.42
N PRO A 11 -45.86 -10.55 -36.08
CA PRO A 11 -47.25 -10.28 -36.44
C PRO A 11 -47.56 -10.31 -37.94
N THR A 12 -46.55 -10.21 -38.80
CA THR A 12 -46.64 -10.23 -40.25
C THR A 12 -46.50 -11.66 -40.84
N MET A 13 -46.28 -12.65 -40.01
CA MET A 13 -46.12 -14.04 -40.41
C MET A 13 -47.43 -14.80 -40.17
N HIS A 14 -47.79 -15.64 -41.10
CA HIS A 14 -48.95 -16.52 -40.99
C HIS A 14 -48.53 -17.95 -40.71
N VAL A 15 -48.99 -18.51 -39.61
CA VAL A 15 -48.76 -19.93 -39.28
C VAL A 15 -49.59 -20.76 -40.20
N LEU A 16 -48.97 -21.65 -41.00
CA LEU A 16 -49.62 -22.49 -42.01
C LEU A 16 -50.09 -23.84 -41.44
N VAL A 17 -49.56 -24.22 -40.28
CA VAL A 17 -49.84 -25.55 -39.66
C VAL A 17 -50.55 -25.36 -38.33
N GLY A 18 -51.52 -26.20 -38.04
CA GLY A 18 -52.24 -26.17 -36.76
C GLY A 18 -51.48 -26.81 -35.62
N ASP A 19 -51.92 -26.50 -34.38
CA ASP A 19 -51.39 -27.16 -33.19
C ASP A 19 -51.63 -28.68 -33.23
N GLY A 20 -50.59 -29.46 -32.97
CA GLY A 20 -50.65 -30.93 -33.08
C GLY A 20 -50.42 -31.46 -34.48
N ALA A 21 -50.24 -30.64 -35.53
CA ALA A 21 -49.97 -31.15 -36.89
C ALA A 21 -48.59 -31.79 -36.97
N THR A 22 -48.51 -32.91 -37.74
CA THR A 22 -47.22 -33.57 -38.00
C THR A 22 -46.62 -33.00 -39.27
N VAL A 23 -45.36 -32.57 -39.20
CA VAL A 23 -44.61 -31.99 -40.32
C VAL A 23 -43.42 -32.88 -40.71
N VAL A 24 -43.05 -32.82 -41.98
CA VAL A 24 -41.87 -33.52 -42.51
C VAL A 24 -40.75 -32.52 -42.84
N PRO A 25 -39.49 -32.96 -42.91
CA PRO A 25 -38.39 -32.07 -43.24
C PRO A 25 -38.62 -31.42 -44.61
N GLY A 26 -38.46 -30.09 -44.67
CA GLY A 26 -38.72 -29.30 -45.89
C GLY A 26 -40.14 -28.76 -46.02
N GLU A 27 -41.08 -29.09 -45.12
CA GLU A 27 -42.42 -28.53 -45.12
C GLU A 27 -42.48 -27.14 -44.55
N LYS A 28 -43.24 -26.25 -45.19
CA LYS A 28 -43.37 -24.85 -44.72
C LYS A 28 -44.30 -24.80 -43.50
N VAL A 29 -43.78 -24.34 -42.40
CA VAL A 29 -44.49 -24.19 -41.12
C VAL A 29 -45.08 -22.79 -40.98
N VAL A 30 -44.37 -21.80 -41.49
CA VAL A 30 -44.77 -20.38 -41.47
C VAL A 30 -44.63 -19.81 -42.87
N GLY A 31 -45.66 -19.14 -43.35
CA GLY A 31 -45.64 -18.30 -44.55
C GLY A 31 -45.48 -16.85 -44.19
N ALA A 32 -44.68 -16.13 -44.97
CA ALA A 32 -44.50 -14.68 -44.84
C ALA A 32 -44.70 -14.01 -46.20
N ILE A 33 -45.02 -12.74 -46.20
CA ILE A 33 -45.15 -11.89 -47.41
C ILE A 33 -43.80 -11.82 -48.14
N ASP A 34 -42.69 -12.00 -47.43
CA ASP A 34 -41.34 -11.98 -47.95
C ASP A 34 -40.72 -13.38 -47.86
N ALA A 35 -40.30 -13.95 -48.98
CA ALA A 35 -39.80 -15.34 -49.07
C ALA A 35 -38.53 -15.59 -48.19
N ALA A 36 -37.85 -14.53 -47.79
CA ALA A 36 -36.67 -14.59 -46.87
C ALA A 36 -37.05 -14.86 -45.41
N GLN A 37 -38.30 -14.76 -45.04
CA GLN A 37 -38.81 -14.96 -43.67
C GLN A 37 -39.68 -16.24 -43.51
N GLU A 38 -39.74 -17.08 -44.55
CA GLU A 38 -40.44 -18.34 -44.46
C GLU A 38 -39.70 -19.32 -43.56
N ILE A 39 -40.42 -19.97 -42.62
CA ILE A 39 -39.85 -20.97 -41.74
C ILE A 39 -40.22 -22.37 -42.27
N ILE A 40 -39.23 -23.17 -42.53
CA ILE A 40 -39.31 -24.52 -43.04
C ILE A 40 -38.87 -25.51 -41.95
N ALA A 41 -39.62 -26.56 -41.73
CA ALA A 41 -39.26 -27.58 -40.77
C ALA A 41 -37.95 -28.27 -41.17
N ALA A 42 -36.94 -28.26 -40.31
CA ALA A 42 -35.67 -28.94 -40.55
C ALA A 42 -35.75 -30.43 -40.17
N ALA A 43 -36.71 -30.82 -39.34
CA ALA A 43 -36.90 -32.19 -38.91
C ALA A 43 -38.37 -32.60 -38.95
N ALA A 44 -38.65 -33.91 -39.08
CA ALA A 44 -39.98 -34.44 -38.92
C ALA A 44 -40.39 -34.39 -37.43
N GLY A 45 -41.61 -33.93 -37.16
CA GLY A 45 -42.07 -33.82 -35.79
C GLY A 45 -43.50 -33.30 -35.68
N THR A 46 -43.97 -33.11 -34.47
CA THR A 46 -45.29 -32.53 -34.18
C THR A 46 -45.14 -31.04 -33.81
N VAL A 47 -45.93 -30.23 -34.46
CA VAL A 47 -45.97 -28.77 -34.21
C VAL A 47 -46.74 -28.49 -32.94
N ARG A 48 -46.18 -27.66 -32.06
CA ARG A 48 -46.84 -27.12 -30.87
C ARG A 48 -46.81 -25.61 -30.93
N LEU A 49 -47.99 -25.00 -30.88
CA LEU A 49 -48.13 -23.55 -30.85
C LEU A 49 -48.16 -23.07 -29.40
N SER A 50 -47.17 -22.28 -28.99
CA SER A 50 -47.10 -21.71 -27.64
C SER A 50 -47.27 -20.21 -27.67
N HIS A 51 -47.92 -19.64 -26.67
CA HIS A 51 -48.02 -18.19 -26.52
C HIS A 51 -46.88 -17.65 -25.64
N PRO A 52 -46.17 -16.56 -26.04
CA PRO A 52 -46.45 -15.70 -27.20
C PRO A 52 -45.63 -16.13 -28.43
N ALA A 53 -46.30 -16.57 -29.48
CA ALA A 53 -45.79 -16.68 -30.86
C ALA A 53 -44.48 -17.46 -31.05
N SER A 54 -44.37 -18.69 -30.53
CA SER A 54 -43.30 -19.62 -30.89
C SER A 54 -43.87 -20.96 -31.38
N ILE A 55 -43.23 -21.54 -32.41
CA ILE A 55 -43.58 -22.83 -32.95
C ILE A 55 -42.53 -23.84 -32.49
N ILE A 56 -42.98 -24.91 -31.85
CA ILE A 56 -42.09 -25.97 -31.35
C ILE A 56 -42.32 -27.21 -32.23
N VAL A 57 -41.29 -27.68 -32.90
CA VAL A 57 -41.29 -28.92 -33.65
C VAL A 57 -40.55 -29.99 -32.86
N SER A 58 -41.26 -30.95 -32.31
CA SER A 58 -40.67 -32.05 -31.54
C SER A 58 -40.36 -33.23 -32.44
N ARG A 59 -39.15 -33.78 -32.37
CA ARG A 59 -38.84 -35.06 -33.04
C ARG A 59 -39.57 -36.16 -32.34
N ALA A 60 -40.35 -36.98 -33.13
CA ALA A 60 -41.00 -38.15 -32.63
C ALA A 60 -40.81 -39.31 -33.62
N ARG A 61 -40.64 -40.53 -33.12
CA ARG A 61 -40.69 -41.72 -33.92
C ARG A 61 -41.95 -42.52 -33.57
N VAL A 62 -42.58 -43.09 -34.60
CA VAL A 62 -43.82 -43.81 -34.49
C VAL A 62 -43.57 -45.29 -34.79
N TYR A 63 -43.94 -46.14 -33.87
CA TYR A 63 -43.82 -47.60 -33.96
C TYR A 63 -45.20 -48.21 -34.00
N PRO A 64 -45.60 -48.76 -35.15
CA PRO A 64 -46.90 -49.51 -35.24
C PRO A 64 -46.76 -50.82 -34.49
N TYR A 65 -47.77 -51.17 -33.69
CA TYR A 65 -47.84 -52.45 -32.98
C TYR A 65 -49.08 -53.22 -33.36
N GLN A 66 -49.00 -54.55 -33.26
CA GLN A 66 -50.12 -55.47 -33.55
C GLN A 66 -50.70 -56.03 -32.25
N ASP A 67 -49.90 -56.28 -31.27
CA ASP A 67 -50.24 -56.81 -29.96
C ASP A 67 -50.37 -55.68 -28.92
N GLU A 68 -50.46 -55.98 -27.62
CA GLU A 68 -50.57 -54.96 -26.57
C GLU A 68 -49.22 -54.32 -26.32
N PRO A 69 -49.17 -52.97 -26.15
CA PRO A 69 -47.92 -52.28 -25.81
C PRO A 69 -47.53 -52.63 -24.38
N ILE A 70 -46.22 -52.89 -24.15
CA ILE A 70 -45.62 -53.12 -22.82
C ILE A 70 -45.51 -51.82 -22.03
N VAL A 71 -45.32 -50.72 -22.74
CA VAL A 71 -45.13 -49.41 -22.16
C VAL A 71 -46.42 -48.66 -21.90
N VAL A 72 -46.49 -47.83 -20.90
CA VAL A 72 -47.64 -46.99 -20.54
C VAL A 72 -47.48 -45.59 -21.08
N ASN A 73 -48.57 -44.89 -21.35
CA ASN A 73 -48.53 -43.51 -21.80
C ASN A 73 -47.87 -42.62 -20.76
N GLY A 74 -46.82 -41.96 -21.16
CA GLY A 74 -46.01 -41.14 -20.29
C GLY A 74 -44.69 -41.75 -19.77
N ASP A 75 -44.49 -43.07 -20.02
CA ASP A 75 -43.27 -43.76 -19.66
C ASP A 75 -42.05 -43.18 -20.41
N ARG A 76 -40.89 -43.27 -19.79
CA ARG A 76 -39.61 -42.97 -20.43
C ARG A 76 -38.96 -44.24 -20.91
N VAL A 77 -38.54 -44.23 -22.14
CA VAL A 77 -37.83 -45.34 -22.78
C VAL A 77 -36.47 -44.91 -23.27
N ARG A 78 -35.52 -45.82 -23.19
CA ARG A 78 -34.17 -45.66 -23.72
C ARG A 78 -34.01 -46.40 -25.04
N VAL A 79 -32.94 -46.10 -25.74
CA VAL A 79 -32.58 -46.84 -26.96
C VAL A 79 -32.37 -48.30 -26.60
N GLY A 80 -33.16 -49.17 -27.25
CA GLY A 80 -33.11 -50.59 -27.04
C GLY A 80 -34.21 -51.16 -26.14
N ASP A 81 -35.02 -50.32 -25.46
CA ASP A 81 -36.14 -50.77 -24.63
C ASP A 81 -37.27 -51.33 -25.50
N ASP A 82 -37.90 -52.39 -25.01
CA ASP A 82 -39.02 -53.04 -25.69
C ASP A 82 -40.33 -52.24 -25.55
N LEU A 83 -40.96 -51.91 -26.66
CA LEU A 83 -42.19 -51.09 -26.71
C LEU A 83 -43.49 -51.92 -26.79
N ALA A 84 -43.43 -53.13 -27.34
CA ALA A 84 -44.56 -54.01 -27.46
C ALA A 84 -44.15 -55.47 -27.32
N ASP A 85 -45.11 -56.35 -26.79
CA ASP A 85 -44.89 -57.75 -26.58
C ASP A 85 -44.75 -58.52 -27.91
N GLU A 86 -43.99 -59.62 -27.87
CA GLU A 86 -43.86 -60.68 -28.89
C GLU A 86 -43.41 -60.28 -30.31
N GLY A 87 -43.35 -58.97 -30.63
CA GLY A 87 -42.90 -58.52 -31.95
C GLY A 87 -41.44 -57.96 -31.96
N GLY A 88 -40.84 -57.85 -30.81
CA GLY A 88 -39.47 -57.34 -30.71
C GLY A 88 -39.31 -55.88 -31.18
N ILE A 89 -40.34 -55.06 -31.04
CA ILE A 89 -40.29 -53.64 -31.38
C ILE A 89 -39.53 -52.87 -30.29
N LYS A 90 -38.33 -52.45 -30.63
CA LYS A 90 -37.44 -51.70 -29.71
C LYS A 90 -37.40 -50.27 -30.10
N SER A 91 -37.31 -49.40 -29.07
CA SER A 91 -37.05 -47.97 -29.30
C SER A 91 -35.63 -47.75 -29.84
N ASP A 92 -35.52 -47.02 -30.92
CA ASP A 92 -34.21 -46.54 -31.45
C ASP A 92 -33.90 -45.10 -31.06
N ILE A 93 -34.77 -44.48 -30.27
CA ILE A 93 -34.55 -43.16 -29.66
C ILE A 93 -34.91 -43.19 -28.18
N GLU A 94 -34.28 -42.31 -27.42
CA GLU A 94 -34.61 -42.07 -26.02
C GLU A 94 -35.71 -40.99 -25.95
N GLY A 95 -36.77 -41.24 -25.16
CA GLY A 95 -37.84 -40.27 -25.08
C GLY A 95 -39.02 -40.71 -24.23
N ARG A 96 -40.06 -39.91 -24.29
CA ARG A 96 -41.32 -40.12 -23.60
C ARG A 96 -42.33 -40.81 -24.54
N VAL A 97 -43.05 -41.80 -24.03
CA VAL A 97 -44.01 -42.56 -24.77
C VAL A 97 -45.38 -41.90 -24.79
N GLU A 98 -45.95 -41.76 -25.97
CA GLU A 98 -47.37 -41.48 -26.20
C GLU A 98 -48.01 -42.67 -26.99
N ILE A 99 -49.12 -43.24 -26.49
CA ILE A 99 -49.80 -44.37 -27.13
C ILE A 99 -51.06 -43.86 -27.79
N ASP A 100 -51.16 -44.08 -29.11
CA ASP A 100 -52.35 -43.85 -29.88
C ASP A 100 -53.08 -45.23 -30.05
N LEU A 101 -54.06 -45.46 -29.18
CA LEU A 101 -54.85 -46.68 -29.17
C LEU A 101 -55.74 -46.85 -30.44
N VAL A 102 -56.11 -45.74 -31.08
CA VAL A 102 -56.94 -45.73 -32.26
C VAL A 102 -56.17 -46.21 -33.50
N ARG A 103 -54.97 -45.71 -33.63
CA ARG A 103 -54.06 -46.02 -34.74
C ARG A 103 -53.13 -47.19 -34.44
N ARG A 104 -53.19 -47.75 -33.23
CA ARG A 104 -52.29 -48.82 -32.74
C ARG A 104 -50.80 -48.44 -32.98
N GLN A 105 -50.43 -47.33 -32.49
CA GLN A 105 -49.06 -46.79 -32.64
C GLN A 105 -48.49 -46.30 -31.29
N VAL A 106 -47.26 -46.69 -31.02
CA VAL A 106 -46.48 -46.10 -29.93
C VAL A 106 -45.64 -44.99 -30.54
N ARG A 107 -45.80 -43.77 -30.06
CA ARG A 107 -45.01 -42.63 -30.44
C ARG A 107 -44.03 -42.40 -29.34
N VAL A 108 -42.73 -42.42 -29.65
CA VAL A 108 -41.66 -42.01 -28.73
C VAL A 108 -41.19 -40.59 -29.11
N ILE A 109 -41.44 -39.63 -28.23
CA ILE A 109 -41.03 -38.22 -28.40
C ILE A 109 -39.66 -38.10 -27.77
N GLU A 110 -38.66 -37.71 -28.57
CA GLU A 110 -37.28 -37.52 -28.11
C GLU A 110 -37.26 -36.48 -26.98
N SER A 111 -36.98 -36.94 -25.77
CA SER A 111 -36.89 -36.06 -24.58
C SER A 111 -35.54 -36.26 -23.90
N TYR A 112 -34.92 -35.19 -23.58
CA TYR A 112 -33.67 -35.17 -22.80
C TYR A 112 -33.97 -34.68 -21.40
N ASP A 113 -33.39 -35.32 -20.41
CA ASP A 113 -33.34 -34.77 -19.05
C ASP A 113 -32.38 -33.58 -19.00
N PHE A 114 -32.87 -32.44 -19.46
CA PHE A 114 -32.12 -31.19 -19.42
C PHE A 114 -32.87 -30.17 -18.60
N GLU A 115 -32.29 -29.81 -17.46
CA GLU A 115 -32.82 -28.78 -16.62
C GLU A 115 -31.97 -27.50 -16.84
N ALA A 116 -32.62 -26.43 -17.31
CA ALA A 116 -31.95 -25.14 -17.53
C ALA A 116 -32.33 -24.15 -16.46
N LYS A 117 -31.34 -23.78 -15.65
CA LYS A 117 -31.46 -22.74 -14.63
C LYS A 117 -30.49 -21.58 -14.92
N MET A 118 -30.76 -20.40 -14.41
CA MET A 118 -29.97 -19.20 -14.66
C MET A 118 -29.42 -18.62 -13.36
N GLY A 119 -28.21 -18.04 -13.48
CA GLY A 119 -27.59 -17.21 -12.43
C GLY A 119 -26.97 -18.01 -11.30
N ALA A 120 -26.85 -17.37 -10.13
CA ALA A 120 -26.17 -17.93 -8.97
C ALA A 120 -26.86 -19.19 -8.41
N GLU A 121 -28.19 -19.29 -8.55
CA GLU A 121 -28.97 -20.44 -8.12
C GLU A 121 -28.57 -21.72 -8.88
N ALA A 122 -28.42 -21.62 -10.21
CA ALA A 122 -27.95 -22.75 -11.04
C ALA A 122 -26.50 -23.15 -10.68
N ILE A 123 -25.64 -22.17 -10.45
CA ILE A 123 -24.24 -22.43 -10.05
C ILE A 123 -24.20 -23.13 -8.69
N LYS A 124 -25.02 -22.71 -7.73
CA LYS A 124 -25.11 -23.33 -6.42
C LYS A 124 -25.52 -24.80 -6.51
N GLU A 125 -26.58 -25.10 -7.23
CA GLU A 125 -27.04 -26.47 -7.44
C GLU A 125 -26.00 -27.37 -8.13
N LEU A 126 -25.29 -26.82 -9.13
CA LEU A 126 -24.18 -27.54 -9.76
C LEU A 126 -23.02 -27.80 -8.78
N LEU A 127 -22.75 -26.86 -7.84
CA LEU A 127 -21.74 -27.05 -6.82
C LEU A 127 -22.18 -28.06 -5.74
N GLU A 128 -23.45 -28.06 -5.37
CA GLU A 128 -24.05 -29.03 -4.44
C GLU A 128 -24.05 -30.47 -5.02
N SER A 129 -24.23 -30.62 -6.35
CA SER A 129 -24.22 -31.90 -7.03
C SER A 129 -22.84 -32.49 -7.29
N LEU A 130 -21.75 -31.74 -6.99
CA LEU A 130 -20.39 -32.20 -7.22
C LEU A 130 -19.96 -33.24 -6.18
N ASP A 131 -19.60 -34.43 -6.64
CA ASP A 131 -18.87 -35.40 -5.85
C ASP A 131 -17.36 -35.12 -5.96
N LEU A 132 -16.78 -34.62 -4.86
CA LEU A 132 -15.36 -34.21 -4.83
C LEU A 132 -14.41 -35.41 -4.89
N GLU A 133 -14.80 -36.59 -4.35
CA GLU A 133 -13.97 -37.79 -4.34
C GLU A 133 -13.89 -38.38 -5.75
N GLN A 134 -15.02 -38.46 -6.44
CA GLN A 134 -15.07 -38.90 -7.83
C GLN A 134 -14.30 -37.94 -8.74
N LEU A 135 -14.50 -36.64 -8.55
CA LEU A 135 -13.80 -35.61 -9.31
C LEU A 135 -12.26 -35.68 -9.10
N GLU A 136 -11.80 -35.98 -7.90
CA GLU A 136 -10.38 -36.20 -7.63
C GLU A 136 -9.82 -37.38 -8.42
N ALA A 137 -10.56 -38.50 -8.45
CA ALA A 137 -10.18 -39.69 -9.20
C ALA A 137 -10.07 -39.39 -10.71
N GLU A 138 -11.08 -38.74 -11.30
CA GLU A 138 -11.09 -38.34 -12.71
C GLU A 138 -9.92 -37.41 -13.06
N LEU A 139 -9.65 -36.41 -12.21
CA LEU A 139 -8.55 -35.48 -12.42
C LEU A 139 -7.17 -36.13 -12.28
N ASN A 140 -7.03 -37.13 -11.42
CA ASN A 140 -5.81 -37.92 -11.33
C ASN A 140 -5.56 -38.75 -12.61
N GLU A 141 -6.61 -39.28 -13.22
CA GLU A 141 -6.52 -39.95 -14.54
C GLU A 141 -6.13 -38.95 -15.64
N GLU A 142 -6.78 -37.76 -15.68
CA GLU A 142 -6.44 -36.72 -16.65
C GLU A 142 -4.98 -36.22 -16.52
N MET A 143 -4.37 -36.29 -15.34
CA MET A 143 -2.97 -35.99 -15.13
C MET A 143 -2.01 -36.90 -15.92
N ASN A 144 -2.44 -38.12 -16.26
CA ASN A 144 -1.68 -39.07 -17.06
C ASN A 144 -1.84 -38.84 -18.58
N SER A 145 -2.64 -37.85 -18.99
CA SER A 145 -2.84 -37.50 -20.41
C SER A 145 -1.55 -37.05 -21.10
N GLN A 146 -1.38 -37.43 -22.36
CA GLN A 146 -0.22 -36.99 -23.19
C GLN A 146 -0.20 -35.50 -23.48
N SER A 147 -1.37 -34.81 -23.45
CA SER A 147 -1.48 -33.37 -23.72
C SER A 147 -1.00 -32.51 -22.57
N ARG A 148 0.06 -31.71 -22.79
CA ARG A 148 0.59 -30.76 -21.81
C ARG A 148 -0.47 -29.77 -21.30
N HIS A 149 -1.37 -29.31 -22.19
CA HIS A 149 -2.42 -28.36 -21.85
C HIS A 149 -3.49 -29.00 -20.93
N LYS A 150 -3.92 -30.23 -21.24
CA LYS A 150 -4.87 -30.97 -20.38
C LYS A 150 -4.29 -31.20 -18.99
N ARG A 151 -3.04 -31.69 -18.91
CA ARG A 151 -2.35 -31.88 -17.62
C ARG A 151 -2.26 -30.58 -16.79
N ALA A 152 -1.93 -29.46 -17.40
CA ALA A 152 -1.82 -28.19 -16.69
C ALA A 152 -3.18 -27.71 -16.15
N LYS A 153 -4.27 -27.95 -16.90
CA LYS A 153 -5.62 -27.63 -16.48
C LYS A 153 -6.10 -28.58 -15.36
N ALA A 154 -5.86 -29.88 -15.53
CA ALA A 154 -6.19 -30.90 -14.53
C ALA A 154 -5.46 -30.65 -13.21
N ARG A 155 -4.17 -30.28 -13.26
CA ARG A 155 -3.38 -29.96 -12.06
C ARG A 155 -3.98 -28.83 -11.23
N LYS A 156 -4.38 -27.72 -11.89
CA LYS A 156 -4.99 -26.59 -11.20
C LYS A 156 -6.33 -26.94 -10.56
N ARG A 157 -7.14 -27.73 -11.26
CA ARG A 157 -8.43 -28.20 -10.73
C ARG A 157 -8.23 -29.18 -9.58
N LEU A 158 -7.30 -30.11 -9.70
CA LEU A 158 -6.97 -31.09 -8.66
C LEU A 158 -6.50 -30.42 -7.36
N GLU A 159 -5.67 -29.36 -7.47
CA GLU A 159 -5.22 -28.58 -6.32
C GLU A 159 -6.41 -27.96 -5.56
N ILE A 160 -7.39 -27.39 -6.29
CA ILE A 160 -8.59 -26.81 -5.69
C ILE A 160 -9.48 -27.90 -5.08
N THR A 161 -9.70 -29.01 -5.79
CA THR A 161 -10.52 -30.14 -5.31
C THR A 161 -9.95 -30.71 -4.02
N ARG A 162 -8.65 -30.94 -3.95
CA ARG A 162 -7.96 -31.40 -2.74
C ARG A 162 -8.05 -30.40 -1.60
N ALA A 163 -7.96 -29.10 -1.90
CA ALA A 163 -8.12 -28.06 -0.87
C ALA A 163 -9.51 -28.08 -0.24
N PHE A 164 -10.57 -28.38 -1.01
CA PHE A 164 -11.91 -28.57 -0.47
C PHE A 164 -12.03 -29.89 0.32
N LEU A 165 -11.49 -31.01 -0.19
CA LEU A 165 -11.53 -32.31 0.50
C LEU A 165 -10.81 -32.30 1.85
N HIS A 166 -9.70 -31.59 1.95
CA HIS A 166 -8.91 -31.49 3.19
C HIS A 166 -9.39 -30.38 4.14
N SER A 167 -10.39 -29.60 3.75
CA SER A 167 -10.99 -28.56 4.58
C SER A 167 -12.43 -28.90 4.94
N GLU A 168 -12.97 -28.24 5.97
CA GLU A 168 -14.39 -28.32 6.32
C GLU A 168 -15.26 -27.45 5.41
N ASN A 169 -14.68 -26.75 4.43
CA ASN A 169 -15.41 -25.84 3.54
C ASN A 169 -16.08 -26.62 2.42
N LYS A 170 -17.32 -26.26 2.13
CA LYS A 170 -18.10 -26.83 1.03
C LYS A 170 -18.08 -25.93 -0.20
N PRO A 171 -18.05 -26.50 -1.43
CA PRO A 171 -18.02 -25.72 -2.67
C PRO A 171 -19.21 -24.76 -2.82
N GLU A 172 -20.41 -25.17 -2.40
CA GLU A 172 -21.62 -24.36 -2.50
C GLU A 172 -21.56 -23.07 -1.67
N TRP A 173 -20.70 -23.01 -0.64
CA TRP A 173 -20.50 -21.79 0.15
C TRP A 173 -19.85 -20.63 -0.61
N MET A 174 -19.32 -20.89 -1.81
CA MET A 174 -18.86 -19.81 -2.70
C MET A 174 -20.02 -18.95 -3.21
N VAL A 175 -21.26 -19.45 -3.14
CA VAL A 175 -22.46 -18.69 -3.50
C VAL A 175 -23.11 -18.15 -2.23
N LEU A 176 -23.20 -16.83 -2.13
CA LEU A 176 -23.78 -16.16 -0.96
C LEU A 176 -25.31 -16.25 -0.99
N GLU A 177 -25.93 -16.82 0.03
CA GLU A 177 -27.39 -16.80 0.25
C GLU A 177 -27.82 -15.50 0.93
N ALA A 178 -26.97 -14.96 1.80
CA ALA A 178 -27.21 -13.73 2.50
C ALA A 178 -25.98 -12.81 2.42
N VAL A 179 -26.21 -11.56 2.07
CA VAL A 179 -25.14 -10.55 2.04
C VAL A 179 -25.06 -9.89 3.42
N PRO A 180 -23.90 -9.95 4.10
CA PRO A 180 -23.73 -9.31 5.40
C PRO A 180 -23.76 -7.80 5.27
N ILE A 181 -24.42 -7.13 6.19
CA ILE A 181 -24.48 -5.68 6.26
C ILE A 181 -23.48 -5.20 7.32
N MET A 182 -22.58 -4.32 6.89
CA MET A 182 -21.59 -3.70 7.78
C MET A 182 -22.28 -2.86 8.86
N PRO A 183 -21.80 -2.89 10.13
CA PRO A 183 -22.32 -2.05 11.20
C PRO A 183 -22.34 -0.56 10.87
N PRO A 184 -23.33 0.22 11.37
CA PRO A 184 -23.43 1.66 11.07
C PRO A 184 -22.21 2.50 11.45
N SER A 185 -21.46 2.10 12.48
CA SER A 185 -20.23 2.78 12.90
C SER A 185 -19.13 2.76 11.82
N LEU A 186 -19.09 1.73 10.98
CA LEU A 186 -18.12 1.60 9.88
C LEU A 186 -18.58 2.26 8.58
N ARG A 187 -19.86 2.67 8.50
CA ARG A 187 -20.45 3.40 7.36
C ARG A 187 -21.27 4.61 7.85
N PRO A 188 -20.62 5.55 8.52
CA PRO A 188 -21.32 6.63 9.23
C PRO A 188 -22.09 7.54 8.26
N MET A 189 -23.16 8.13 8.80
CA MET A 189 -23.88 9.25 8.22
C MET A 189 -23.79 10.39 9.22
N VAL A 190 -23.11 11.48 8.85
CA VAL A 190 -22.87 12.63 9.72
C VAL A 190 -23.52 13.87 9.14
N GLN A 191 -24.13 14.68 9.98
CA GLN A 191 -24.68 15.96 9.58
C GLN A 191 -23.55 16.99 9.48
N VAL A 192 -23.45 17.66 8.34
CA VAL A 192 -22.50 18.74 8.07
C VAL A 192 -23.21 20.08 8.27
N GLU A 193 -22.45 21.14 8.50
CA GLU A 193 -22.96 22.52 8.58
C GLU A 193 -23.84 22.86 7.37
N GLY A 194 -25.01 23.45 7.63
CA GLY A 194 -26.04 23.73 6.61
C GLY A 194 -27.09 22.63 6.43
N GLY A 195 -27.22 21.66 7.36
CA GLY A 195 -28.29 20.65 7.37
C GLY A 195 -28.13 19.53 6.33
N ARG A 196 -27.00 19.50 5.60
CA ARG A 196 -26.68 18.42 4.65
C ARG A 196 -26.06 17.24 5.40
N PHE A 197 -26.29 16.03 4.88
CA PHE A 197 -25.68 14.81 5.41
C PHE A 197 -24.53 14.35 4.51
N ALA A 198 -23.36 14.13 5.11
CA ALA A 198 -22.28 13.40 4.48
C ALA A 198 -22.44 11.93 4.84
N THR A 199 -22.48 11.08 3.83
CA THR A 199 -22.69 9.65 3.99
C THR A 199 -21.58 8.85 3.33
N SER A 200 -21.31 7.65 3.84
CA SER A 200 -20.41 6.71 3.19
C SER A 200 -21.03 6.19 1.88
N ASP A 201 -20.23 6.04 0.85
CA ASP A 201 -20.65 5.48 -0.46
C ASP A 201 -21.30 4.09 -0.32
N LEU A 202 -20.90 3.30 0.70
CA LEU A 202 -21.51 2.00 1.02
C LEU A 202 -23.00 2.09 1.32
N ASN A 203 -23.47 3.19 1.93
CA ASN A 203 -24.89 3.34 2.23
C ASN A 203 -25.73 3.39 0.95
N ASP A 204 -25.21 4.02 -0.11
CA ASP A 204 -25.89 4.05 -1.41
C ASP A 204 -25.88 2.69 -2.11
N LEU A 205 -24.78 1.96 -2.02
CA LEU A 205 -24.68 0.60 -2.56
C LEU A 205 -25.62 -0.37 -1.82
N TYR A 206 -25.67 -0.35 -0.49
CA TYR A 206 -26.63 -1.14 0.29
C TYR A 206 -28.07 -0.75 -0.01
N ARG A 207 -28.38 0.52 -0.14
CA ARG A 207 -29.73 0.99 -0.51
C ARG A 207 -30.18 0.45 -1.87
N ARG A 208 -29.29 0.45 -2.87
CA ARG A 208 -29.57 -0.16 -4.18
C ARG A 208 -29.84 -1.64 -4.06
N LEU A 209 -29.01 -2.36 -3.33
CA LEU A 209 -29.15 -3.79 -3.10
C LEU A 209 -30.48 -4.13 -2.44
N ILE A 210 -30.82 -3.46 -1.34
CA ILE A 210 -32.07 -3.68 -0.59
C ILE A 210 -33.31 -3.36 -1.45
N ASN A 211 -33.27 -2.26 -2.19
CA ASN A 211 -34.38 -1.88 -3.07
C ASN A 211 -34.61 -2.92 -4.18
N ARG A 212 -33.54 -3.44 -4.81
CA ARG A 212 -33.63 -4.50 -5.82
C ARG A 212 -34.18 -5.80 -5.23
N ASN A 213 -33.67 -6.20 -4.05
CA ASN A 213 -34.17 -7.38 -3.37
C ASN A 213 -35.66 -7.27 -3.00
N ASN A 214 -36.09 -6.13 -2.47
CA ASN A 214 -37.49 -5.90 -2.13
C ASN A 214 -38.40 -5.90 -3.38
N ARG A 215 -37.91 -5.34 -4.49
CA ARG A 215 -38.61 -5.35 -5.76
C ARG A 215 -38.75 -6.79 -6.31
N LEU A 216 -37.68 -7.56 -6.28
CA LEU A 216 -37.70 -8.97 -6.70
C LEU A 216 -38.69 -9.77 -5.87
N LYS A 217 -38.68 -9.62 -4.53
CA LYS A 217 -39.66 -10.29 -3.65
C LYS A 217 -41.11 -9.97 -4.01
N LYS A 218 -41.41 -8.69 -4.29
CA LYS A 218 -42.75 -8.26 -4.70
C LYS A 218 -43.16 -8.89 -6.04
N LEU A 219 -42.27 -8.89 -7.03
CA LEU A 219 -42.54 -9.48 -8.35
C LEU A 219 -42.80 -10.99 -8.26
N MET A 220 -42.02 -11.70 -7.44
CA MET A 220 -42.23 -13.14 -7.20
C MET A 220 -43.58 -13.41 -6.49
N GLN A 221 -43.96 -12.62 -5.48
CA GLN A 221 -45.25 -12.71 -4.79
C GLN A 221 -46.44 -12.43 -5.69
N GLN A 222 -46.27 -11.54 -6.67
CA GLN A 222 -47.30 -11.15 -7.63
C GLN A 222 -47.43 -12.13 -8.82
N GLY A 223 -46.59 -13.17 -8.90
CA GLY A 223 -46.59 -14.10 -10.04
C GLY A 223 -46.21 -13.43 -11.37
N ALA A 224 -45.30 -12.45 -11.33
CA ALA A 224 -44.88 -11.73 -12.52
C ALA A 224 -44.26 -12.67 -13.58
N PRO A 225 -44.35 -12.33 -14.88
CA PRO A 225 -43.78 -13.14 -15.95
C PRO A 225 -42.30 -13.43 -15.72
N GLU A 226 -41.87 -14.65 -16.05
CA GLU A 226 -40.50 -15.12 -15.77
C GLU A 226 -39.42 -14.24 -16.36
N MET A 227 -39.61 -13.65 -17.54
CA MET A 227 -38.69 -12.74 -18.17
C MET A 227 -38.38 -11.53 -17.29
N ILE A 228 -39.41 -10.98 -16.61
CA ILE A 228 -39.25 -9.82 -15.71
C ILE A 228 -38.49 -10.22 -14.44
N VAL A 229 -38.82 -11.40 -13.88
CA VAL A 229 -38.15 -11.96 -12.71
C VAL A 229 -36.68 -12.23 -13.01
N ARG A 230 -36.37 -12.82 -14.16
CA ARG A 230 -34.97 -13.05 -14.62
C ARG A 230 -34.19 -11.76 -14.75
N ASN A 231 -34.78 -10.74 -15.33
CA ASN A 231 -34.12 -9.43 -15.46
C ASN A 231 -33.86 -8.79 -14.09
N GLU A 232 -34.80 -8.86 -13.14
CA GLU A 232 -34.60 -8.32 -11.80
C GLU A 232 -33.57 -9.14 -10.99
N LYS A 233 -33.52 -10.48 -11.14
CA LYS A 233 -32.44 -11.33 -10.59
C LYS A 233 -31.07 -10.87 -11.12
N ARG A 234 -30.94 -10.59 -12.42
CA ARG A 234 -29.70 -10.06 -13.03
C ARG A 234 -29.32 -8.70 -12.44
N MET A 235 -30.29 -7.78 -12.30
CA MET A 235 -30.03 -6.44 -11.72
C MET A 235 -29.68 -6.53 -10.23
N LEU A 236 -30.19 -7.50 -9.50
CA LEU A 236 -29.79 -7.78 -8.12
C LEU A 236 -28.34 -8.27 -8.06
N GLN A 237 -27.95 -9.19 -8.96
CA GLN A 237 -26.57 -9.65 -9.09
C GLN A 237 -25.61 -8.48 -9.37
N GLU A 238 -25.98 -7.60 -10.31
CA GLU A 238 -25.18 -6.39 -10.60
C GLU A 238 -25.03 -5.47 -9.37
N ALA A 239 -26.06 -5.36 -8.54
CA ALA A 239 -25.98 -4.57 -7.31
C ALA A 239 -25.05 -5.21 -6.27
N VAL A 240 -25.03 -6.55 -6.18
CA VAL A 240 -24.08 -7.28 -5.32
C VAL A 240 -22.66 -7.15 -5.84
N ASP A 241 -22.46 -7.32 -7.14
CA ASP A 241 -21.15 -7.14 -7.78
C ASP A 241 -20.59 -5.75 -7.54
N ALA A 242 -21.41 -4.69 -7.67
CA ALA A 242 -21.01 -3.32 -7.39
C ALA A 242 -20.69 -3.07 -5.90
N LEU A 243 -21.38 -3.73 -4.97
CA LEU A 243 -21.05 -3.62 -3.54
C LEU A 243 -19.68 -4.24 -3.24
N ILE A 244 -19.35 -5.37 -3.85
CA ILE A 244 -18.09 -6.08 -3.59
C ILE A 244 -16.94 -5.41 -4.33
N ASP A 245 -17.07 -5.18 -5.65
CA ASP A 245 -16.01 -4.62 -6.49
C ASP A 245 -16.63 -3.79 -7.64
N ASN A 246 -16.84 -2.50 -7.40
CA ASN A 246 -17.54 -1.61 -8.33
C ASN A 246 -16.72 -1.35 -9.59
N GLY A 247 -17.28 -1.65 -10.75
CA GLY A 247 -16.65 -1.44 -12.06
C GLY A 247 -15.84 -2.63 -12.58
N ARG A 248 -15.76 -3.74 -11.84
CA ARG A 248 -15.09 -4.96 -12.31
C ARG A 248 -15.87 -5.64 -13.44
N ARG A 249 -17.20 -5.59 -13.40
CA ARG A 249 -18.09 -6.12 -14.44
C ARG A 249 -18.99 -5.01 -14.97
N GLY A 250 -18.71 -4.52 -16.17
CA GLY A 250 -19.48 -3.46 -16.82
C GLY A 250 -19.16 -2.05 -16.32
N SER A 251 -20.10 -1.12 -16.48
CA SER A 251 -19.95 0.26 -16.06
C SER A 251 -20.04 0.42 -14.55
N ALA A 252 -19.13 1.17 -13.97
CA ALA A 252 -19.15 1.46 -12.54
C ALA A 252 -20.40 2.28 -12.15
N VAL A 253 -20.94 1.98 -10.99
CA VAL A 253 -21.97 2.79 -10.35
C VAL A 253 -21.36 4.09 -9.87
N VAL A 254 -21.90 5.23 -10.34
CA VAL A 254 -21.40 6.57 -10.00
C VAL A 254 -22.29 7.28 -9.00
N HIS A 255 -21.73 8.29 -8.36
CA HIS A 255 -22.47 9.14 -7.42
C HIS A 255 -23.48 10.01 -8.19
N PRO A 256 -24.73 10.19 -7.70
CA PRO A 256 -25.69 11.11 -8.31
C PRO A 256 -25.12 12.53 -8.40
N GLY A 257 -25.07 13.08 -9.62
CA GLY A 257 -24.57 14.44 -9.87
C GLY A 257 -23.05 14.59 -10.03
N SER A 258 -22.32 13.47 -10.09
CA SER A 258 -20.88 13.47 -10.37
C SER A 258 -20.50 12.16 -11.05
N ASP A 259 -19.51 12.20 -11.96
CA ASP A 259 -19.00 10.99 -12.64
C ASP A 259 -18.06 10.15 -11.76
N ARG A 260 -17.95 10.46 -10.47
CA ARG A 260 -17.11 9.75 -9.52
C ARG A 260 -17.71 8.37 -9.21
N PRO A 261 -16.99 7.26 -9.45
CA PRO A 261 -17.45 5.94 -9.04
C PRO A 261 -17.57 5.84 -7.52
N LEU A 262 -18.60 5.14 -7.05
CA LEU A 262 -18.78 4.85 -5.63
C LEU A 262 -17.72 3.84 -5.17
N ARG A 263 -17.18 4.05 -3.97
CA ARG A 263 -16.19 3.14 -3.37
C ARG A 263 -16.87 1.87 -2.87
N SER A 264 -16.43 0.74 -3.42
CA SER A 264 -16.86 -0.60 -3.04
C SER A 264 -16.13 -1.13 -1.79
N LEU A 265 -16.50 -2.33 -1.33
CA LEU A 265 -15.80 -3.02 -0.23
C LEU A 265 -14.33 -3.31 -0.59
N THR A 266 -14.05 -3.73 -1.82
CA THR A 266 -12.69 -3.96 -2.32
C THR A 266 -11.86 -2.68 -2.30
N ASP A 267 -12.44 -1.54 -2.70
CA ASP A 267 -11.76 -0.24 -2.69
C ASP A 267 -11.46 0.26 -1.26
N LEU A 268 -12.29 -0.12 -0.29
CA LEU A 268 -12.04 0.18 1.12
C LEU A 268 -10.89 -0.63 1.72
N LEU A 269 -10.62 -1.81 1.19
CA LEU A 269 -9.54 -2.69 1.65
C LEU A 269 -8.24 -2.45 0.88
N GLY A 270 -8.32 -2.28 -0.44
CA GLY A 270 -7.19 -2.20 -1.36
C GLY A 270 -6.66 -0.78 -1.58
N GLY A 271 -5.52 -0.69 -2.30
CA GLY A 271 -4.89 0.56 -2.69
C GLY A 271 -4.18 1.32 -1.56
N LYS A 272 -3.67 2.52 -1.87
CA LYS A 272 -2.93 3.38 -0.91
C LYS A 272 -3.80 3.86 0.25
N GLN A 273 -5.08 4.11 -0.01
CA GLN A 273 -6.06 4.63 0.94
C GLN A 273 -6.95 3.53 1.53
N GLY A 274 -6.64 2.27 1.23
CA GLY A 274 -7.35 1.13 1.75
C GLY A 274 -6.97 0.79 3.19
N ARG A 275 -7.80 -0.04 3.83
CA ARG A 275 -7.67 -0.42 5.22
C ARG A 275 -6.31 -1.04 5.53
N PHE A 276 -5.80 -1.89 4.65
CA PHE A 276 -4.51 -2.54 4.85
C PHE A 276 -3.36 -1.53 4.92
N ARG A 277 -3.19 -0.70 3.90
CA ARG A 277 -2.04 0.21 3.81
C ARG A 277 -2.15 1.43 4.70
N GLN A 278 -3.35 1.99 4.90
CA GLN A 278 -3.56 3.24 5.63
C GLN A 278 -3.82 3.06 7.13
N ASN A 279 -4.40 1.92 7.56
CA ASN A 279 -4.85 1.75 8.93
C ASN A 279 -4.23 0.55 9.66
N LEU A 280 -3.73 -0.48 8.93
CA LEU A 280 -3.19 -1.70 9.53
C LEU A 280 -1.67 -1.78 9.43
N LEU A 281 -1.08 -1.60 8.24
CA LEU A 281 0.36 -1.58 8.06
C LEU A 281 1.04 -0.32 8.61
N GLY A 282 0.28 0.77 8.72
CA GLY A 282 0.73 2.01 9.32
C GLY A 282 -0.45 2.78 9.88
N LYS A 283 -0.25 3.36 11.08
CA LYS A 283 -1.27 4.16 11.77
C LYS A 283 -0.71 5.52 12.13
N ARG A 284 -1.59 6.52 12.24
CA ARG A 284 -1.23 7.77 12.91
C ARG A 284 -1.12 7.50 14.39
N VAL A 285 -0.03 7.97 14.99
CA VAL A 285 0.26 7.75 16.41
C VAL A 285 0.34 9.07 17.16
N ASP A 286 -0.08 9.05 18.43
CA ASP A 286 0.08 10.15 19.34
C ASP A 286 1.54 10.26 19.82
N TYR A 287 1.88 11.31 20.54
CA TYR A 287 3.24 11.60 21.03
C TYR A 287 4.27 11.63 19.91
N SER A 288 3.89 12.19 18.81
CA SER A 288 4.73 12.41 17.62
C SER A 288 4.59 13.84 17.11
N GLY A 289 5.65 14.33 16.53
CA GLY A 289 5.70 15.68 15.94
C GLY A 289 6.53 15.65 14.67
N ARG A 290 6.54 16.75 13.96
CA ARG A 290 7.36 16.94 12.77
C ARG A 290 7.87 18.38 12.71
N SER A 291 9.14 18.56 12.36
CA SER A 291 9.72 19.87 12.12
C SER A 291 10.85 19.80 11.11
N VAL A 292 11.28 20.97 10.66
CA VAL A 292 12.46 21.13 9.82
C VAL A 292 13.70 20.78 10.64
N ILE A 293 14.72 20.22 9.99
CA ILE A 293 16.01 19.92 10.61
C ILE A 293 17.04 20.99 10.28
N VAL A 294 17.93 21.25 11.24
CA VAL A 294 19.09 22.12 11.09
C VAL A 294 20.31 21.42 11.65
N VAL A 295 21.47 21.85 11.22
CA VAL A 295 22.73 21.30 11.71
C VAL A 295 22.95 21.64 13.19
N GLY A 296 23.40 20.65 13.97
CA GLY A 296 23.79 20.83 15.38
C GLY A 296 25.19 20.26 15.64
N PRO A 297 26.27 20.95 15.22
CA PRO A 297 27.62 20.43 15.34
C PRO A 297 28.11 20.28 16.79
N GLN A 298 27.50 21.02 17.71
CA GLN A 298 27.82 20.99 19.17
C GLN A 298 27.20 19.74 19.86
N LEU A 299 26.28 19.03 19.21
CA LEU A 299 25.67 17.85 19.77
C LEU A 299 26.62 16.66 19.72
N LYS A 300 26.51 15.76 20.71
CA LYS A 300 27.16 14.46 20.63
C LYS A 300 26.43 13.56 19.62
N LEU A 301 27.11 12.53 19.13
CA LEU A 301 26.56 11.62 18.12
C LEU A 301 25.21 11.00 18.51
N HIS A 302 25.03 10.71 19.80
CA HIS A 302 23.79 10.14 20.36
C HIS A 302 22.76 11.19 20.79
N GLN A 303 23.01 12.47 20.56
CA GLN A 303 22.12 13.56 20.97
C GLN A 303 21.40 14.18 19.79
N CYS A 304 20.20 14.69 20.04
CA CYS A 304 19.45 15.53 19.11
C CYS A 304 18.89 16.77 19.84
N GLY A 305 18.87 17.90 19.17
CA GLY A 305 18.26 19.12 19.68
C GLY A 305 16.75 19.12 19.42
N VAL A 306 15.95 19.15 20.47
CA VAL A 306 14.48 19.19 20.37
C VAL A 306 13.98 20.58 20.80
N PRO A 307 13.17 21.26 19.95
CA PRO A 307 12.58 22.54 20.32
C PRO A 307 11.79 22.46 21.63
N LYS A 308 12.04 23.39 22.55
CA LYS A 308 11.38 23.42 23.88
C LYS A 308 9.87 23.31 23.81
N ARG A 309 9.22 23.99 22.84
CA ARG A 309 7.76 23.93 22.66
C ARG A 309 7.29 22.57 22.20
N MET A 310 8.04 21.92 21.32
CA MET A 310 7.73 20.57 20.85
C MET A 310 7.91 19.55 21.98
N ALA A 311 8.98 19.65 22.73
CA ALA A 311 9.24 18.78 23.90
C ALA A 311 8.12 18.87 24.94
N LEU A 312 7.63 20.08 25.21
CA LEU A 312 6.54 20.30 26.16
C LEU A 312 5.24 19.59 25.75
N GLU A 313 4.92 19.56 24.44
CA GLU A 313 3.76 18.83 23.93
C GLU A 313 3.97 17.31 23.92
N LEU A 314 5.14 16.85 23.51
CA LEU A 314 5.46 15.44 23.39
C LEU A 314 5.55 14.72 24.74
N PHE A 315 6.13 15.40 25.75
CA PHE A 315 6.34 14.83 27.08
C PHE A 315 5.24 15.18 28.10
N LYS A 316 4.11 15.74 27.65
CA LYS A 316 2.99 16.13 28.50
C LYS A 316 2.61 15.12 29.58
N PRO A 317 2.37 13.81 29.30
CA PRO A 317 1.92 12.89 30.35
C PRO A 317 2.95 12.67 31.44
N PHE A 318 4.22 12.66 31.07
CA PHE A 318 5.32 12.50 32.02
C PHE A 318 5.53 13.77 32.84
N LEU A 319 5.37 14.92 32.20
CA LEU A 319 5.46 16.21 32.86
C LEU A 319 4.33 16.43 33.87
N PHE A 320 3.10 16.02 33.54
CA PHE A 320 1.98 16.08 34.48
C PHE A 320 2.26 15.27 35.73
N LYS A 321 2.74 14.03 35.58
CA LYS A 321 3.13 13.19 36.67
C LYS A 321 4.23 13.82 37.54
N LYS A 322 5.24 14.39 36.92
CA LYS A 322 6.36 15.00 37.62
C LYS A 322 5.97 16.28 38.38
N LEU A 323 5.11 17.12 37.78
CA LEU A 323 4.57 18.31 38.45
C LEU A 323 3.67 17.97 39.64
N GLU A 324 2.93 16.88 39.56
CA GLU A 324 2.12 16.36 40.68
C GLU A 324 3.01 15.80 41.81
N GLU A 325 4.05 15.02 41.45
CA GLU A 325 5.03 14.49 42.41
C GLU A 325 5.78 15.61 43.16
N ARG A 326 6.06 16.71 42.48
CA ARG A 326 6.67 17.92 43.10
C ARG A 326 5.68 18.77 43.90
N GLY A 327 4.38 18.45 43.90
CA GLY A 327 3.34 19.20 44.59
C GLY A 327 3.01 20.57 43.99
N ILE A 328 3.52 20.86 42.76
CA ILE A 328 3.29 22.15 42.07
C ILE A 328 1.83 22.23 41.58
N VAL A 329 1.23 21.10 41.25
CA VAL A 329 -0.18 20.99 40.85
C VAL A 329 -0.89 19.90 41.62
N SER A 330 -2.18 20.13 41.90
CA SER A 330 -3.01 19.20 42.69
C SER A 330 -3.80 18.20 41.84
N ASN A 331 -3.91 18.46 40.51
CA ASN A 331 -4.64 17.58 39.60
C ASN A 331 -4.23 17.86 38.13
N ILE A 332 -4.54 16.89 37.25
CA ILE A 332 -4.24 16.95 35.82
C ILE A 332 -4.91 18.16 35.13
N LYS A 333 -6.10 18.59 35.61
CA LYS A 333 -6.81 19.74 35.00
C LYS A 333 -6.07 21.05 35.27
N SER A 334 -5.52 21.23 36.46
CA SER A 334 -4.69 22.42 36.80
C SER A 334 -3.36 22.38 36.03
N ALA A 335 -2.74 21.20 35.92
CA ALA A 335 -1.53 21.02 35.13
C ALA A 335 -1.76 21.41 33.66
N ARG A 336 -2.85 20.93 33.04
CA ARG A 336 -3.19 21.28 31.66
C ARG A 336 -3.38 22.80 31.49
N LYS A 337 -4.14 23.44 32.38
CA LYS A 337 -4.35 24.89 32.35
C LYS A 337 -3.05 25.68 32.53
N MET A 338 -2.12 25.17 33.35
CA MET A 338 -0.80 25.75 33.52
C MET A 338 0.05 25.67 32.25
N LEU A 339 0.01 24.53 31.53
CA LEU A 339 0.72 24.33 30.28
C LEU A 339 0.10 25.06 29.09
N GLU A 340 -1.22 25.29 29.05
CA GLU A 340 -1.88 26.09 28.01
C GLU A 340 -1.38 27.54 27.99
N ARG A 341 -0.91 28.05 29.11
CA ARG A 341 -0.27 29.37 29.27
C ARG A 341 1.25 29.31 29.14
N TYR A 342 1.76 28.44 28.27
CA TYR A 342 3.21 28.20 28.14
C TYR A 342 4.08 29.44 27.83
N ARG A 343 3.48 30.55 27.34
CA ARG A 343 4.18 31.82 27.13
C ARG A 343 4.65 32.45 28.46
N ASP A 344 3.93 32.14 29.53
CA ASP A 344 4.18 32.57 30.92
C ASP A 344 4.60 31.37 31.78
N ALA A 345 5.12 30.27 31.17
CA ALA A 345 5.53 29.09 31.89
C ALA A 345 6.61 29.46 32.89
N ARG A 346 6.38 29.19 34.17
CA ARG A 346 7.32 29.42 35.25
C ARG A 346 8.55 28.56 35.05
N ASP A 347 9.68 28.99 35.49
CA ASP A 347 10.96 28.26 35.43
C ASP A 347 10.82 26.81 35.95
N GLU A 348 9.97 26.62 36.98
CA GLU A 348 9.64 25.32 37.55
C GLU A 348 9.11 24.26 36.52
N VAL A 349 8.44 24.71 35.44
CA VAL A 349 7.95 23.81 34.37
C VAL A 349 9.10 23.38 33.48
N TRP A 350 10.04 24.30 33.20
CA TRP A 350 11.21 23.99 32.40
C TRP A 350 12.16 23.06 33.13
N ASP A 351 12.40 23.30 34.42
CA ASP A 351 13.21 22.41 35.29
C ASP A 351 12.59 21.01 35.40
N ALA A 352 11.27 20.94 35.51
CA ALA A 352 10.58 19.64 35.52
C ALA A 352 10.66 18.93 34.17
N LEU A 353 10.59 19.67 33.06
CA LEU A 353 10.73 19.12 31.71
C LEU A 353 12.14 18.60 31.46
N GLU A 354 13.16 19.33 31.85
CA GLU A 354 14.55 18.92 31.73
C GLU A 354 14.83 17.62 32.49
N GLU A 355 14.32 17.52 33.73
CA GLU A 355 14.43 16.30 34.52
C GLU A 355 13.70 15.10 33.86
N VAL A 356 12.51 15.33 33.28
CA VAL A 356 11.75 14.29 32.56
C VAL A 356 12.49 13.79 31.33
N ILE A 357 13.21 14.67 30.64
CA ILE A 357 13.90 14.35 29.38
C ILE A 357 15.21 13.59 29.62
N LYS A 358 15.92 13.90 30.71
CA LYS A 358 17.30 13.44 30.98
C LYS A 358 17.53 11.95 30.83
N ASP A 359 16.54 11.11 31.18
CA ASP A 359 16.66 9.65 31.14
C ASP A 359 15.84 8.99 30.03
N ARG A 360 15.41 9.76 29.02
CA ARG A 360 14.54 9.26 27.97
C ARG A 360 15.20 9.44 26.60
N VAL A 361 14.87 8.53 25.71
CA VAL A 361 15.26 8.63 24.31
C VAL A 361 14.05 8.92 23.44
N VAL A 362 14.29 9.57 22.32
CA VAL A 362 13.30 9.83 21.27
C VAL A 362 13.76 9.17 19.99
N LEU A 363 12.80 8.83 19.13
CA LEU A 363 13.08 8.27 17.81
C LEU A 363 12.93 9.38 16.77
N LEU A 364 13.93 9.56 15.92
CA LEU A 364 13.86 10.43 14.75
C LEU A 364 13.69 9.57 13.50
N ASN A 365 12.82 10.02 12.60
CA ASN A 365 12.56 9.36 11.33
C ASN A 365 12.55 10.39 10.19
N ARG A 366 13.21 10.06 9.08
CA ARG A 366 13.10 10.80 7.81
C ARG A 366 12.39 9.93 6.78
N ALA A 367 11.36 10.47 6.15
CA ALA A 367 10.70 9.85 5.00
C ALA A 367 11.42 10.24 3.68
N PRO A 368 11.61 9.28 2.73
CA PRO A 368 11.19 7.88 2.78
C PRO A 368 12.14 7.02 3.64
N THR A 369 11.58 6.13 4.47
CA THR A 369 12.38 5.18 5.25
C THR A 369 12.75 3.98 4.37
N LEU A 370 13.95 4.00 3.81
CA LEU A 370 14.42 2.98 2.86
C LEU A 370 15.04 1.77 3.55
N HIS A 371 15.63 1.97 4.73
CA HIS A 371 16.32 0.95 5.52
C HIS A 371 16.16 1.23 7.01
N ARG A 372 16.55 0.29 7.86
CA ARG A 372 16.34 0.40 9.31
C ARG A 372 17.00 1.62 9.96
N LEU A 373 18.10 2.13 9.40
CA LEU A 373 18.79 3.32 9.91
C LEU A 373 18.07 4.64 9.59
N GLY A 374 17.01 4.61 8.78
CA GLY A 374 16.09 5.73 8.61
C GLY A 374 15.24 6.03 9.86
N ILE A 375 15.35 5.20 10.91
CA ILE A 375 14.79 5.44 12.24
C ILE A 375 15.90 5.15 13.25
N GLN A 376 16.30 6.16 14.00
CA GLN A 376 17.31 6.02 15.05
C GLN A 376 16.85 6.70 16.34
N ALA A 377 17.37 6.23 17.46
CA ALA A 377 17.13 6.80 18.77
C ALA A 377 18.21 7.81 19.12
N PHE A 378 17.78 8.87 19.82
CA PHE A 378 18.65 9.94 20.30
C PHE A 378 18.25 10.36 21.70
N GLU A 379 19.20 10.83 22.48
CA GLU A 379 18.94 11.54 23.72
C GLU A 379 18.58 12.99 23.41
N PRO A 380 17.38 13.47 23.80
CA PRO A 380 16.95 14.83 23.47
C PRO A 380 17.64 15.86 24.36
N VAL A 381 18.10 16.93 23.73
CA VAL A 381 18.60 18.15 24.38
C VAL A 381 17.66 19.30 24.01
N LEU A 382 17.25 20.08 25.01
CA LEU A 382 16.36 21.22 24.77
C LEU A 382 17.08 22.34 24.04
N VAL A 383 16.51 22.79 22.93
CA VAL A 383 17.06 23.91 22.15
C VAL A 383 16.02 24.98 21.93
N GLU A 384 16.48 26.21 21.78
CA GLU A 384 15.63 27.32 21.39
C GLU A 384 15.28 27.25 19.89
N GLY A 385 14.18 27.91 19.50
CA GLY A 385 13.73 27.95 18.13
C GLY A 385 12.63 26.93 17.86
N GLN A 386 12.47 26.52 16.59
CA GLN A 386 11.40 25.63 16.12
C GLN A 386 11.92 24.42 15.32
N ALA A 387 13.20 24.43 14.96
CA ALA A 387 13.83 23.39 14.18
C ALA A 387 14.49 22.32 15.07
N ILE A 388 14.44 21.08 14.64
CA ILE A 388 15.16 19.97 15.27
C ILE A 388 16.63 20.09 14.88
N GLN A 389 17.54 20.05 15.85
CA GLN A 389 18.97 19.99 15.57
C GLN A 389 19.43 18.55 15.44
N LEU A 390 20.20 18.28 14.39
CA LEU A 390 20.70 16.95 14.07
C LEU A 390 22.22 16.99 13.93
N HIS A 391 22.88 15.97 14.48
CA HIS A 391 24.32 15.83 14.33
C HIS A 391 24.68 15.55 12.86
N PRO A 392 25.64 16.26 12.26
CA PRO A 392 25.96 16.14 10.83
C PRO A 392 26.37 14.73 10.40
N LEU A 393 27.06 13.97 11.25
CA LEU A 393 27.53 12.61 10.92
C LEU A 393 26.42 11.55 10.75
N VAL A 394 25.21 11.79 11.25
CA VAL A 394 24.09 10.86 11.07
C VAL A 394 23.27 11.16 9.80
N CYS A 395 23.56 12.27 9.12
CA CYS A 395 22.84 12.68 7.92
C CYS A 395 22.93 11.66 6.79
N GLU A 396 24.06 10.96 6.63
CA GLU A 396 24.23 9.94 5.61
C GLU A 396 23.30 8.76 5.85
N ALA A 397 23.18 8.28 7.08
CA ALA A 397 22.29 7.19 7.44
C ALA A 397 20.81 7.51 7.19
N PHE A 398 20.39 8.76 7.40
CA PHE A 398 19.06 9.26 7.10
C PHE A 398 18.87 9.68 5.64
N ASN A 399 19.94 9.78 4.87
CA ASN A 399 19.98 10.46 3.57
C ASN A 399 19.34 11.84 3.65
N ALA A 400 19.70 12.61 4.70
CA ALA A 400 19.15 13.91 5.02
C ALA A 400 20.14 15.02 4.66
N ASP A 401 19.60 16.17 4.26
CA ASP A 401 20.33 17.41 4.10
C ASP A 401 19.56 18.56 4.76
N PHE A 402 20.20 19.72 4.90
CA PHE A 402 19.64 20.87 5.61
C PHE A 402 19.06 21.93 4.67
N ASP A 403 18.59 21.51 3.49
CA ASP A 403 17.97 22.38 2.48
C ASP A 403 16.47 22.65 2.68
N GLY A 404 15.91 22.22 3.82
CA GLY A 404 14.50 22.31 4.17
C GLY A 404 13.85 20.97 4.48
N ASP A 405 14.65 19.92 4.59
CA ASP A 405 14.18 18.60 5.01
C ASP A 405 13.48 18.63 6.36
N GLN A 406 12.47 17.80 6.51
CA GLN A 406 11.73 17.61 7.75
C GLN A 406 11.90 16.19 8.27
N MET A 407 11.95 16.06 9.59
CA MET A 407 11.96 14.78 10.27
C MET A 407 10.82 14.67 11.25
N ALA A 408 10.32 13.45 11.41
CA ALA A 408 9.35 13.11 12.44
C ALA A 408 10.10 12.71 13.72
N ILE A 409 9.55 13.11 14.87
CA ILE A 409 9.99 12.71 16.20
C ILE A 409 8.91 11.92 16.89
N HIS A 410 9.27 10.82 17.55
CA HIS A 410 8.37 9.95 18.29
C HIS A 410 8.93 9.69 19.69
N VAL A 411 8.04 9.67 20.69
CA VAL A 411 8.44 9.37 22.07
C VAL A 411 7.96 7.96 22.42
N PRO A 412 8.87 6.99 22.65
CA PRO A 412 8.51 5.70 23.23
C PRO A 412 7.95 5.88 24.64
N LEU A 413 6.78 5.30 24.93
CA LEU A 413 6.06 5.54 26.19
C LEU A 413 6.37 4.50 27.26
N SER A 414 6.47 3.21 26.88
CA SER A 414 6.70 2.13 27.82
C SER A 414 8.17 1.97 28.17
N VAL A 415 8.44 1.40 29.34
CA VAL A 415 9.80 1.07 29.77
C VAL A 415 10.48 0.11 28.78
N TYR A 416 9.74 -0.87 28.24
CA TYR A 416 10.25 -1.81 27.24
C TYR A 416 10.67 -1.10 25.96
N SER A 417 9.82 -0.22 25.43
CA SER A 417 10.13 0.55 24.22
C SER A 417 11.31 1.50 24.42
N GLN A 418 11.44 2.10 25.61
CA GLN A 418 12.60 2.94 25.95
C GLN A 418 13.88 2.11 26.02
N SER A 419 13.83 0.94 26.62
CA SER A 419 15.00 0.03 26.72
C SER A 419 15.42 -0.47 25.36
N GLU A 420 14.47 -0.90 24.51
CA GLU A 420 14.72 -1.32 23.13
C GLU A 420 15.34 -0.19 22.30
N ALA A 421 14.75 1.00 22.38
CA ALA A 421 15.26 2.18 21.67
C ALA A 421 16.70 2.51 22.10
N ARG A 422 17.01 2.45 23.39
CA ARG A 422 18.34 2.74 23.95
C ARG A 422 19.36 1.67 23.58
N LEU A 423 19.01 0.37 23.67
CA LEU A 423 19.95 -0.72 23.46
C LEU A 423 20.21 -1.00 21.98
N GLN A 424 19.18 -0.95 21.13
CA GLN A 424 19.26 -1.39 19.74
C GLN A 424 19.27 -0.25 18.73
N MET A 425 18.57 0.88 19.02
CA MET A 425 18.30 1.92 18.04
C MET A 425 19.13 3.19 18.26
N LEU A 426 19.90 3.29 19.35
CA LEU A 426 20.71 4.48 19.61
C LEU A 426 21.74 4.67 18.48
N SER A 427 21.90 5.91 18.02
CA SER A 427 22.78 6.24 16.88
C SER A 427 24.22 5.80 17.10
N SER A 428 24.74 5.91 18.33
CA SER A 428 26.09 5.44 18.68
C SER A 428 26.28 3.92 18.60
N HIS A 429 25.22 3.14 18.63
CA HIS A 429 25.27 1.67 18.50
C HIS A 429 25.12 1.19 17.04
N ASN A 430 24.78 2.08 16.12
CA ASN A 430 24.52 1.79 14.72
C ASN A 430 25.55 2.43 13.78
N LEU A 431 26.83 2.28 14.10
CA LEU A 431 27.92 2.88 13.35
C LEU A 431 28.22 2.15 12.03
N LEU A 432 27.88 0.86 11.96
CA LEU A 432 28.14 0.02 10.78
C LEU A 432 26.85 -0.25 9.99
N SER A 433 26.97 -0.29 8.67
CA SER A 433 25.88 -0.67 7.79
C SER A 433 25.54 -2.16 7.92
N PRO A 434 24.27 -2.52 8.13
CA PRO A 434 23.86 -3.91 8.19
C PRO A 434 23.94 -4.63 6.84
N ALA A 435 24.03 -3.90 5.73
CA ALA A 435 24.07 -4.47 4.39
C ALA A 435 25.46 -4.99 4.00
N HIS A 436 26.52 -4.27 4.35
CA HIS A 436 27.90 -4.57 3.89
C HIS A 436 28.96 -4.36 4.96
N GLY A 437 28.59 -3.96 6.19
CA GLY A 437 29.53 -3.80 7.32
C GLY A 437 30.43 -2.57 7.27
N ASN A 438 30.31 -1.72 6.25
CA ASN A 438 31.09 -0.48 6.19
C ASN A 438 30.57 0.57 7.19
N PRO A 439 31.38 1.53 7.65
CA PRO A 439 30.93 2.62 8.50
C PRO A 439 29.83 3.45 7.83
N ASN A 440 28.77 3.76 8.58
CA ASN A 440 27.72 4.71 8.17
C ASN A 440 28.03 6.15 8.58
N VAL A 441 28.98 6.30 9.51
CA VAL A 441 29.40 7.59 10.04
C VAL A 441 30.70 7.94 9.33
N GLN A 442 30.62 8.85 8.36
CA GLN A 442 31.76 9.27 7.55
C GLN A 442 31.76 10.79 7.42
N ALA A 443 32.95 11.36 7.30
CA ALA A 443 33.10 12.75 6.95
C ALA A 443 32.70 12.96 5.49
N THR A 444 31.58 13.65 5.25
CA THR A 444 31.03 13.92 3.91
C THR A 444 30.70 15.39 3.76
N ARG A 445 30.57 15.84 2.48
CA ARG A 445 30.09 17.19 2.14
C ARG A 445 30.80 18.31 2.90
N ASP A 446 30.06 19.05 3.73
CA ASP A 446 30.56 20.22 4.46
C ASP A 446 31.67 19.91 5.48
N ILE A 447 31.68 18.67 6.01
CA ILE A 447 32.75 18.23 6.92
C ILE A 447 34.08 18.12 6.15
N ILE A 448 34.06 17.52 4.94
CA ILE A 448 35.25 17.44 4.07
C ILE A 448 35.70 18.84 3.67
N LEU A 449 34.77 19.71 3.27
CA LEU A 449 35.06 21.10 2.93
C LEU A 449 35.68 21.83 4.12
N GLY A 450 35.11 21.66 5.32
CA GLY A 450 35.63 22.25 6.54
C GLY A 450 37.03 21.76 6.88
N LEU A 451 37.29 20.46 6.77
CA LEU A 451 38.63 19.89 6.95
C LEU A 451 39.62 20.40 5.90
N TYR A 452 39.19 20.53 4.64
CA TYR A 452 40.00 21.08 3.57
C TYR A 452 40.41 22.53 3.90
N VAL A 453 39.43 23.40 4.25
CA VAL A 453 39.70 24.78 4.63
C VAL A 453 40.59 24.87 5.88
N LEU A 454 40.35 24.02 6.89
CA LEU A 454 41.16 23.98 8.12
C LEU A 454 42.61 23.62 7.86
N THR A 455 42.84 22.68 6.93
CA THR A 455 44.19 22.14 6.63
C THR A 455 44.91 22.84 5.49
N GLN A 456 44.24 23.79 4.80
CA GLN A 456 44.82 24.56 3.70
C GLN A 456 45.78 25.64 4.22
N LEU A 457 46.90 25.84 3.50
CA LEU A 457 47.76 27.00 3.75
C LEU A 457 47.22 28.23 3.05
N HIS A 458 47.22 29.33 3.74
CA HIS A 458 47.00 30.64 3.14
C HIS A 458 48.33 31.20 2.62
N THR A 459 48.56 31.13 1.32
CA THR A 459 49.78 31.63 0.67
C THR A 459 49.58 32.96 -0.03
N GLY A 460 48.38 33.54 0.02
CA GLY A 460 48.04 34.73 -0.77
C GLY A 460 47.08 35.69 -0.06
N HIS A 461 47.58 36.51 0.84
CA HIS A 461 46.78 37.63 1.33
C HIS A 461 46.77 38.78 0.31
N ARG A 462 45.63 39.51 0.22
CA ARG A 462 45.53 40.70 -0.65
C ARG A 462 46.44 41.77 -0.10
N GLY A 463 47.25 42.39 -0.98
CA GLY A 463 48.12 43.48 -0.60
C GLY A 463 49.46 43.06 0.01
N ILE A 464 49.87 41.78 -0.15
CA ILE A 464 51.23 41.36 0.23
C ILE A 464 52.28 42.21 -0.51
N GLY A 465 53.22 42.78 0.24
CA GLY A 465 54.28 43.64 -0.29
C GLY A 465 53.84 45.06 -0.65
N ALA A 466 52.64 45.48 -0.24
CA ALA A 466 52.17 46.83 -0.46
C ALA A 466 53.00 47.83 0.40
N GLU A 467 53.43 48.93 -0.19
CA GLU A 467 54.20 49.97 0.48
C GLU A 467 53.32 51.17 0.88
N PHE A 468 53.36 51.54 2.14
CA PHE A 468 52.59 52.66 2.69
C PHE A 468 53.53 53.66 3.32
N LYS A 469 53.21 54.94 3.18
CA LYS A 469 54.04 56.05 3.78
C LYS A 469 53.83 56.19 5.28
N THR A 470 52.59 55.94 5.72
CA THR A 470 52.21 56.00 7.15
C THR A 470 51.38 54.80 7.56
N ALA A 471 51.31 54.48 8.84
CA ALA A 471 50.49 53.46 9.40
C ALA A 471 48.99 53.74 9.16
N ASP A 472 48.59 55.02 9.18
CA ASP A 472 47.18 55.40 8.91
C ASP A 472 46.74 55.10 7.46
N ASP A 473 47.70 55.21 6.52
CA ASP A 473 47.40 54.86 5.10
C ASP A 473 47.22 53.35 4.95
N ALA A 474 47.93 52.52 5.67
CA ALA A 474 47.76 51.08 5.70
C ALA A 474 46.40 50.68 6.31
N ILE A 475 45.99 51.34 7.42
CA ILE A 475 44.70 51.13 8.05
C ILE A 475 43.55 51.51 7.08
N LYS A 476 43.67 52.64 6.39
CA LYS A 476 42.66 53.02 5.35
C LYS A 476 42.62 52.07 4.19
N ALA A 477 43.74 51.46 3.79
CA ALA A 477 43.79 50.48 2.75
C ALA A 477 43.14 49.15 3.20
N PHE A 478 43.29 48.78 4.46
CA PHE A 478 42.60 47.68 5.10
C PHE A 478 41.08 47.92 5.13
N ASP A 479 40.65 49.08 5.64
CA ASP A 479 39.22 49.45 5.67
C ASP A 479 38.60 49.49 4.24
N ALA A 480 39.40 49.84 3.25
CA ALA A 480 39.01 49.81 1.85
C ALA A 480 39.04 48.39 1.19
N GLY A 481 39.38 47.34 1.94
CA GLY A 481 39.47 45.95 1.46
C GLY A 481 40.59 45.69 0.44
N LYS A 482 41.62 46.56 0.39
CA LYS A 482 42.78 46.44 -0.51
C LYS A 482 43.88 45.57 0.06
N VAL A 483 43.94 45.48 1.38
CA VAL A 483 44.93 44.73 2.14
C VAL A 483 44.19 43.88 3.17
N ASP A 484 44.57 42.64 3.30
CA ASP A 484 44.04 41.77 4.35
C ASP A 484 44.81 42.01 5.68
N LEU A 485 44.16 41.68 6.81
CA LEU A 485 44.74 41.95 8.15
C LEU A 485 46.13 41.33 8.33
N ASN A 486 46.34 40.13 7.77
CA ASN A 486 47.58 39.37 7.90
C ASN A 486 48.55 39.56 6.71
N SER A 487 48.33 40.58 5.88
CA SER A 487 49.21 40.88 4.75
C SER A 487 50.50 41.54 5.20
N THR A 488 51.62 41.05 4.68
CA THR A 488 52.93 41.71 4.89
C THR A 488 53.00 43.02 4.12
N ILE A 489 53.12 44.10 4.79
CA ILE A 489 53.21 45.48 4.22
C ILE A 489 54.47 46.20 4.64
N THR A 490 54.93 47.13 3.82
CA THR A 490 56.06 48.01 4.14
C THR A 490 55.55 49.41 4.53
N VAL A 491 55.88 49.90 5.74
CA VAL A 491 55.46 51.20 6.19
C VAL A 491 56.71 52.09 6.45
N ALA A 492 56.76 53.26 5.84
CA ALA A 492 57.85 54.27 5.99
C ALA A 492 59.24 53.72 5.67
N GLY A 493 59.41 52.87 4.70
CA GLY A 493 60.69 52.31 4.27
C GLY A 493 61.37 51.37 5.27
N LYS A 494 60.71 51.10 6.40
CA LYS A 494 61.03 49.95 7.22
C LYS A 494 60.11 48.83 6.79
N GLU A 495 60.70 47.79 6.24
CA GLU A 495 59.98 46.54 6.18
C GLU A 495 59.54 46.29 7.62
N THR A 496 58.25 46.41 7.89
CA THR A 496 57.65 45.57 8.83
C THR A 496 57.65 44.25 8.08
N SER A 497 58.80 43.65 7.98
CA SER A 497 58.94 42.30 7.61
C SER A 497 58.36 41.52 8.77
N VAL A 498 57.09 41.34 8.70
CA VAL A 498 56.57 40.00 8.82
C VAL A 498 56.96 39.35 7.52
N GLY A 499 58.23 39.35 7.21
CA GLY A 499 58.81 38.36 6.34
C GLY A 499 58.45 37.08 7.01
N ARG A 500 57.68 36.18 6.28
CA ARG A 500 57.30 34.87 6.78
C ARG A 500 57.77 34.67 8.22
N LEU A 501 57.05 35.21 9.21
CA LEU A 501 57.27 34.90 10.59
C LEU A 501 56.90 33.43 10.71
N ILE A 502 57.90 32.57 10.43
CA ILE A 502 57.79 31.17 10.78
C ILE A 502 57.82 31.18 12.29
N TYR A 503 56.68 31.16 12.90
CA TYR A 503 56.55 31.08 14.35
C TYR A 503 57.11 29.72 14.77
N TRP A 504 58.16 29.76 15.60
CA TRP A 504 58.78 28.59 16.15
C TRP A 504 58.12 28.25 17.47
N PHE A 505 57.54 27.07 17.55
CA PHE A 505 56.91 26.56 18.76
C PHE A 505 57.64 25.33 19.27
N GLY A 506 57.82 25.25 20.58
CA GLY A 506 58.46 24.11 21.25
C GLY A 506 57.61 22.84 21.26
N GLY A 507 56.30 22.95 21.00
CA GLY A 507 55.34 21.84 20.95
C GLY A 507 54.00 22.26 20.37
N VAL A 508 53.15 21.22 20.12
CA VAL A 508 51.83 21.40 19.54
C VAL A 508 50.92 22.27 20.43
N ASP A 509 50.96 22.05 21.74
CA ASP A 509 50.14 22.83 22.71
C ASP A 509 50.44 24.30 22.70
N GLU A 510 51.71 24.67 22.54
CA GLU A 510 52.15 26.06 22.47
C GLU A 510 51.62 26.76 21.20
N ALA A 511 51.64 26.05 20.06
CA ALA A 511 51.09 26.55 18.80
C ALA A 511 49.56 26.72 18.87
N LEU A 512 48.85 25.78 19.45
CA LEU A 512 47.40 25.87 19.62
C LEU A 512 46.99 26.95 20.61
N LEU A 513 47.75 27.14 21.69
CA LEU A 513 47.55 28.25 22.64
C LEU A 513 47.71 29.61 21.95
N ALA A 514 48.70 29.75 21.06
CA ALA A 514 48.91 30.96 20.28
C ALA A 514 47.72 31.29 19.36
N VAL A 515 47.05 30.29 18.82
CA VAL A 515 45.80 30.46 18.07
C VAL A 515 44.66 30.92 18.97
N GLU A 516 44.49 30.30 20.15
CA GLU A 516 43.47 30.72 21.13
C GLU A 516 43.65 32.17 21.60
N GLN A 517 44.89 32.60 21.65
CA GLN A 517 45.24 33.98 21.98
C GLN A 517 45.16 34.96 20.79
N HIS A 518 44.72 34.46 19.61
CA HIS A 518 44.64 35.23 18.36
C HIS A 518 45.98 35.85 17.90
N LEU A 519 47.10 35.21 18.24
CA LEU A 519 48.43 35.64 17.81
C LEU A 519 48.78 35.13 16.41
N ILE A 520 48.21 34.01 16.04
CA ILE A 520 48.32 33.34 14.72
C ILE A 520 46.97 32.79 14.29
N ASP A 521 46.77 32.65 12.99
CA ASP A 521 45.56 32.03 12.41
C ASP A 521 45.76 30.54 12.16
N MET A 522 44.64 29.81 12.07
CA MET A 522 44.65 28.34 11.84
C MET A 522 45.37 27.92 10.54
N GLN A 523 45.53 28.85 9.61
CA GLN A 523 46.08 28.61 8.27
C GLN A 523 47.49 29.17 8.08
N ASP A 524 48.07 29.79 9.12
CA ASP A 524 49.43 30.33 9.08
C ASP A 524 50.48 29.19 9.01
N VAL A 525 51.64 29.52 8.46
CA VAL A 525 52.77 28.60 8.43
C VAL A 525 53.54 28.68 9.74
N VAL A 526 53.63 27.56 10.44
CA VAL A 526 54.34 27.44 11.73
C VAL A 526 55.35 26.32 11.70
N SER A 527 56.46 26.46 12.37
CA SER A 527 57.45 25.42 12.61
C SER A 527 57.31 24.88 14.04
N VAL A 528 56.95 23.65 14.18
CA VAL A 528 56.69 23.00 15.48
C VAL A 528 57.59 21.81 15.66
N ARG A 529 58.12 21.62 16.87
CA ARG A 529 58.85 20.40 17.21
C ARG A 529 57.87 19.29 17.62
N VAL A 530 57.86 18.21 16.83
CA VAL A 530 57.09 17.01 17.11
C VAL A 530 58.04 15.84 17.15
N ASP A 531 58.07 15.08 18.24
CA ASP A 531 58.94 13.89 18.45
C ASP A 531 60.43 14.14 18.12
N GLY A 532 60.95 15.34 18.42
CA GLY A 532 62.34 15.73 18.19
C GLY A 532 62.64 16.25 16.78
N GLU A 533 61.74 16.15 15.82
CA GLU A 533 61.84 16.73 14.47
C GLU A 533 61.13 18.07 14.39
N ILE A 534 61.67 18.99 13.58
CA ILE A 534 61.02 20.27 13.30
C ILE A 534 60.22 20.09 12.00
N ILE A 535 58.90 20.27 12.10
CA ILE A 535 57.99 20.12 10.98
C ILE A 535 57.38 21.50 10.69
N GLU A 536 57.44 21.91 9.43
CA GLU A 536 56.71 23.09 8.92
C GLU A 536 55.29 22.68 8.59
N THR A 537 54.30 23.30 9.24
CA THR A 537 52.90 22.89 9.15
C THR A 537 51.97 24.09 9.41
N SER A 538 50.64 23.85 9.50
CA SER A 538 49.68 24.88 9.95
C SER A 538 49.05 24.48 11.29
N PRO A 539 48.63 25.45 12.12
CA PRO A 539 47.91 25.18 13.36
C PRO A 539 46.64 24.33 13.13
N GLY A 540 45.95 24.51 12.01
CA GLY A 540 44.77 23.71 11.67
C GLY A 540 45.09 22.22 11.45
N ARG A 541 46.26 21.91 10.88
CA ARG A 541 46.76 20.53 10.77
C ARG A 541 47.16 19.95 12.12
N LEU A 542 47.81 20.76 12.97
CA LEU A 542 48.13 20.36 14.33
C LEU A 542 46.88 20.08 15.15
N PHE A 543 45.87 20.92 15.04
CA PHE A 543 44.57 20.71 15.70
C PHE A 543 43.92 19.42 15.25
N PHE A 544 43.85 19.18 13.94
CA PHE A 544 43.29 17.95 13.39
C PHE A 544 44.11 16.71 13.84
N ALA A 545 45.43 16.77 13.76
CA ALA A 545 46.31 15.70 14.20
C ALA A 545 46.13 15.38 15.69
N ARG A 546 45.93 16.40 16.54
CA ARG A 546 45.65 16.24 17.98
C ARG A 546 44.30 15.53 18.20
N VAL A 547 43.26 15.93 17.52
CA VAL A 547 41.94 15.26 17.60
C VAL A 547 42.04 13.78 17.20
N VAL A 548 42.78 13.47 16.13
CA VAL A 548 43.07 12.12 15.71
C VAL A 548 43.87 11.36 16.76
N GLN A 549 44.91 11.99 17.35
CA GLN A 549 45.72 11.39 18.41
C GLN A 549 44.90 11.08 19.66
N GLU A 550 44.09 12.01 20.14
CA GLU A 550 43.20 11.83 21.30
C GLU A 550 42.23 10.68 21.10
N THR A 551 41.77 10.44 19.86
CA THR A 551 40.88 9.31 19.52
C THR A 551 41.64 7.99 19.37
N LEU A 552 42.90 8.01 18.99
CA LEU A 552 43.78 6.85 18.84
C LEU A 552 44.56 6.49 20.11
N GLU A 553 44.52 7.33 21.16
CA GLU A 553 45.25 7.11 22.43
C GLU A 553 44.95 5.76 23.13
N ALA A 554 44.04 4.99 22.62
CA ALA A 554 43.94 3.58 22.97
C ALA A 554 45.07 2.71 22.35
N GLY A 555 46.07 3.24 21.63
CA GLY A 555 47.23 2.49 21.17
C GLY A 555 47.94 2.87 19.87
N GLY A 556 47.88 4.09 19.37
CA GLY A 556 48.60 4.40 18.13
C GLY A 556 49.31 5.76 18.11
N ASP A 557 50.53 5.82 17.53
CA ASP A 557 51.22 7.06 17.21
C ASP A 557 50.47 7.83 16.13
N VAL A 558 50.43 9.19 16.25
CA VAL A 558 49.86 10.05 15.19
C VAL A 558 50.67 9.84 13.91
N PRO A 559 50.04 9.51 12.79
CA PRO A 559 50.75 9.46 11.52
C PRO A 559 51.37 10.79 11.21
N LYS A 560 52.72 10.87 11.22
CA LYS A 560 53.45 12.09 10.87
C LYS A 560 53.11 12.63 9.49
N ASP A 561 52.56 11.77 8.65
CA ASP A 561 52.09 12.10 7.32
C ASP A 561 50.93 13.10 7.31
N LEU A 562 50.08 13.17 8.36
CA LEU A 562 49.03 14.18 8.49
C LEU A 562 49.58 15.62 8.69
N LEU A 563 50.82 15.74 9.15
CA LEU A 563 51.46 17.03 9.43
C LEU A 563 52.20 17.61 8.23
N ARG A 564 52.52 16.77 7.22
CA ARG A 564 53.28 17.19 6.02
C ARG A 564 52.36 17.57 4.87
N TYR A 565 52.77 18.57 4.07
CA TYR A 565 51.98 19.08 2.95
C TYR A 565 51.94 18.17 1.73
N ASP A 566 52.82 17.19 1.64
CA ASP A 566 52.97 16.30 0.49
C ASP A 566 51.93 15.15 0.50
N THR A 567 51.05 15.08 1.50
CA THR A 567 50.13 13.99 1.75
C THR A 567 48.66 14.37 1.77
N VAL A 568 48.24 15.34 0.96
CA VAL A 568 46.78 15.66 0.81
C VAL A 568 46.28 15.29 -0.56
#